data_8b372c3e4d446960f859c29fd45f7bb2
#
_entry.id   8b372c3e4d446960f859c29fd45f7bb2
#
_cell.length_a   1.000
_cell.length_b   1.000
_cell.length_c   1.000
_cell.angle_alpha   90.00
_cell.angle_beta   90.00
_cell.angle_gamma   90.00
#
_symmetry.space_group_name_H-M   'P 1'
#
loop_
_entity.id
_entity.type
_entity.pdbx_description
1 polymer ?
#
loop_
_entity_poly.entity_id
_entity_poly.type
_entity_poly.pdbx_seq_one_letter_code
_entity_poly.pdbx_strand_id
1 'polypeptide(L)'
;YWLEEYHFDGFRFDGVTSMLYKDHGLGTGFDNYHKYFSMNTDTQAITYLQLANELVHELRKDAITIAEDMSGMPGMCLPIREGGIGFDYRLGMGLPDFWIKTVSKVPDEYWDMGKMWYELTTRRPGEKSIAYCESHDQALVGDKTIIFWLADQEMYWHMQKDDPSLVIERAMELHKMIRLITMSLGGDGYLNFMGNEFGHPEWIDFPREGNGNSFHYCRRQWSLADNPDLKYHQLETFDNAMMALNDKGKVMDKEGGKLLYLHNDNKTLAYTRGDYLFIFNFHPTKDNWIDLHSLRGQKFRRVMGTAEQRFGGWIGEENWPVPATFPEGENLKEGVNVPRRCAFVYKKVRSRKPKEN
;
A
#
# COMPACT_ATOMS: atom_id res chain seq x y z
N TYR A 1 -11.97 -2.71 28.33
CA TYR A 1 -11.29 -1.48 28.76
C TYR A 1 -10.85 -0.64 27.58
N TRP A 2 -9.97 -1.12 26.68
CA TRP A 2 -9.47 -0.34 25.53
C TRP A 2 -10.57 0.06 24.53
N LEU A 3 -11.55 -0.83 24.31
CA LEU A 3 -12.71 -0.57 23.44
C LEU A 3 -13.71 0.39 24.08
N GLU A 4 -13.96 0.22 25.39
CA GLU A 4 -15.03 0.92 26.10
C GLU A 4 -14.60 2.26 26.68
N GLU A 5 -13.42 2.31 27.33
CA GLU A 5 -12.92 3.54 27.98
C GLU A 5 -12.10 4.41 27.02
N TYR A 6 -11.26 3.81 26.18
CA TYR A 6 -10.39 4.54 25.24
C TYR A 6 -10.96 4.59 23.82
N HIS A 7 -12.08 3.94 23.56
CA HIS A 7 -12.78 3.93 22.28
C HIS A 7 -11.91 3.49 21.09
N PHE A 8 -11.02 2.51 21.31
CA PHE A 8 -10.25 1.93 20.22
C PHE A 8 -11.18 1.23 19.23
N ASP A 9 -10.84 1.27 17.94
CA ASP A 9 -11.65 0.66 16.88
C ASP A 9 -11.32 -0.81 16.64
N GLY A 10 -10.37 -1.37 17.37
CA GLY A 10 -9.98 -2.79 17.27
C GLY A 10 -8.57 -3.06 17.74
N PHE A 11 -8.06 -4.25 17.40
CA PHE A 11 -6.76 -4.72 17.85
C PHE A 11 -5.97 -5.37 16.72
N ARG A 12 -4.67 -5.10 16.67
CA ARG A 12 -3.70 -5.96 16.03
C ARG A 12 -3.14 -6.92 17.07
N PHE A 13 -3.21 -8.20 16.80
CA PHE A 13 -2.59 -9.24 17.59
C PHE A 13 -1.18 -9.50 17.09
N ASP A 14 -0.23 -9.22 17.94
CA ASP A 14 1.20 -9.35 17.68
C ASP A 14 1.65 -10.79 17.80
N GLY A 15 2.59 -11.23 16.95
CA GLY A 15 3.25 -12.53 17.09
C GLY A 15 2.34 -13.76 17.04
N VAL A 16 1.24 -13.71 16.29
CA VAL A 16 0.26 -14.82 16.22
C VAL A 16 0.92 -16.12 15.78
N THR A 17 1.88 -16.09 14.86
CA THR A 17 2.65 -17.29 14.48
C THR A 17 3.27 -17.98 15.68
N SER A 18 3.87 -17.22 16.60
CA SER A 18 4.52 -17.80 17.79
C SER A 18 3.53 -18.37 18.81
N MET A 19 2.26 -17.99 18.74
CA MET A 19 1.17 -18.58 19.54
C MET A 19 0.64 -19.88 18.91
N LEU A 20 0.53 -19.92 17.58
CA LEU A 20 -0.11 -21.04 16.87
C LEU A 20 0.66 -22.35 16.92
N TYR A 21 1.97 -22.30 17.21
CA TYR A 21 2.84 -23.48 17.15
C TYR A 21 3.69 -23.62 18.42
N LYS A 22 3.84 -24.87 18.90
CA LYS A 22 4.63 -25.17 20.10
C LYS A 22 6.12 -24.88 19.94
N ASP A 23 6.64 -24.91 18.71
CA ASP A 23 7.99 -24.51 18.36
C ASP A 23 8.08 -23.00 18.01
N HIS A 24 7.01 -22.25 18.26
CA HIS A 24 6.88 -20.83 17.95
C HIS A 24 7.07 -20.50 16.46
N GLY A 25 6.92 -21.48 15.56
CA GLY A 25 7.16 -21.32 14.12
C GLY A 25 8.63 -21.22 13.75
N LEU A 26 9.54 -21.48 14.69
CA LEU A 26 10.98 -21.40 14.48
C LEU A 26 11.47 -22.67 13.76
N GLY A 27 12.11 -22.50 12.62
CA GLY A 27 12.68 -23.60 11.85
C GLY A 27 11.66 -24.44 11.06
N THR A 28 10.39 -24.12 11.12
CA THR A 28 9.35 -24.77 10.34
C THR A 28 9.07 -24.01 9.05
N GLY A 29 9.36 -24.61 7.89
CA GLY A 29 8.90 -24.09 6.61
C GLY A 29 7.47 -24.55 6.33
N PHE A 30 6.53 -23.64 6.20
CA PHE A 30 5.10 -23.92 5.98
C PHE A 30 4.79 -24.13 4.48
N ASP A 31 5.34 -25.19 3.89
CA ASP A 31 5.28 -25.49 2.45
C ASP A 31 4.16 -26.48 2.06
N ASN A 32 3.44 -27.05 3.06
CA ASN A 32 2.31 -27.92 2.84
C ASN A 32 1.31 -27.87 4.00
N TYR A 33 0.06 -28.31 3.72
CA TYR A 33 -1.05 -28.24 4.70
C TYR A 33 -0.82 -29.04 5.97
N HIS A 34 -0.10 -30.16 5.93
CA HIS A 34 0.15 -30.97 7.12
C HIS A 34 0.95 -30.22 8.19
N LYS A 35 1.75 -29.26 7.82
CA LYS A 35 2.54 -28.46 8.76
C LYS A 35 1.71 -27.46 9.56
N TYR A 36 0.57 -27.03 9.03
CA TYR A 36 -0.35 -26.17 9.76
C TYR A 36 -1.20 -26.92 10.78
N PHE A 37 -1.45 -28.23 10.58
CA PHE A 37 -2.37 -29.03 11.38
C PHE A 37 -1.68 -30.30 11.93
N SER A 38 -0.49 -30.13 12.46
CA SER A 38 0.32 -31.21 13.04
C SER A 38 0.23 -31.21 14.56
N MET A 39 0.94 -32.16 15.19
CA MET A 39 1.10 -32.19 16.66
C MET A 39 1.86 -30.95 17.20
N ASN A 40 2.51 -30.17 16.32
CA ASN A 40 3.15 -28.90 16.65
C ASN A 40 2.13 -27.76 16.81
N THR A 41 0.93 -27.89 16.26
CA THR A 41 -0.10 -26.86 16.35
C THR A 41 -0.65 -26.78 17.77
N ASP A 42 -0.67 -25.58 18.35
CA ASP A 42 -1.20 -25.32 19.67
C ASP A 42 -2.70 -25.01 19.62
N THR A 43 -3.51 -26.03 19.89
CA THR A 43 -4.97 -25.91 19.86
C THR A 43 -5.52 -25.07 21.00
N GLN A 44 -4.79 -24.90 22.11
CA GLN A 44 -5.21 -24.06 23.22
C GLN A 44 -5.04 -22.58 22.83
N ALA A 45 -3.94 -22.24 22.19
CA ALA A 45 -3.72 -20.89 21.66
C ALA A 45 -4.76 -20.54 20.58
N ILE A 46 -5.09 -21.47 19.68
CA ILE A 46 -6.17 -21.26 18.69
C ILE A 46 -7.49 -20.97 19.41
N THR A 47 -7.86 -21.78 20.42
CA THR A 47 -9.09 -21.53 21.19
C THR A 47 -9.07 -20.16 21.88
N TYR A 48 -7.94 -19.77 22.44
CA TYR A 48 -7.80 -18.43 23.04
C TYR A 48 -8.05 -17.32 22.01
N LEU A 49 -7.44 -17.43 20.81
CA LEU A 49 -7.62 -16.44 19.74
C LEU A 49 -9.08 -16.40 19.25
N GLN A 50 -9.75 -17.55 19.13
CA GLN A 50 -11.16 -17.62 18.77
C GLN A 50 -12.03 -16.90 19.81
N LEU A 51 -11.83 -17.20 21.11
CA LEU A 51 -12.57 -16.54 22.19
C LEU A 51 -12.29 -15.05 22.27
N ALA A 52 -11.04 -14.62 22.02
CA ALA A 52 -10.68 -13.20 21.98
C ALA A 52 -11.39 -12.45 20.84
N ASN A 53 -11.43 -13.03 19.64
CA ASN A 53 -12.13 -12.45 18.50
C ASN A 53 -13.65 -12.37 18.76
N GLU A 54 -14.25 -13.43 19.30
CA GLU A 54 -15.67 -13.47 19.64
C GLU A 54 -16.02 -12.41 20.68
N LEU A 55 -15.24 -12.30 21.75
CA LEU A 55 -15.45 -11.30 22.80
C LEU A 55 -15.33 -9.86 22.27
N VAL A 56 -14.36 -9.58 21.42
CA VAL A 56 -14.21 -8.24 20.81
C VAL A 56 -15.47 -7.85 20.04
N HIS A 57 -15.99 -8.77 19.22
CA HIS A 57 -17.18 -8.48 18.41
C HIS A 57 -18.49 -8.51 19.20
N GLU A 58 -18.55 -9.22 20.35
CA GLU A 58 -19.67 -9.13 21.28
C GLU A 58 -19.73 -7.76 21.96
N LEU A 59 -18.59 -7.25 22.41
CA LEU A 59 -18.49 -5.95 23.07
C LEU A 59 -18.72 -4.80 22.10
N ARG A 60 -18.17 -4.91 20.87
CA ARG A 60 -18.26 -3.89 19.85
C ARG A 60 -18.32 -4.50 18.46
N LYS A 61 -19.49 -4.53 17.85
CA LYS A 61 -19.76 -5.22 16.57
C LYS A 61 -18.98 -4.68 15.39
N ASP A 62 -18.59 -3.42 15.41
CA ASP A 62 -17.84 -2.72 14.36
C ASP A 62 -16.33 -2.65 14.64
N ALA A 63 -15.88 -3.20 15.77
CA ALA A 63 -14.44 -3.34 16.03
C ALA A 63 -13.81 -4.33 15.05
N ILE A 64 -12.54 -4.11 14.73
CA ILE A 64 -11.78 -4.99 13.84
C ILE A 64 -10.67 -5.72 14.59
N THR A 65 -10.39 -6.94 14.18
CA THR A 65 -9.26 -7.72 14.67
C THR A 65 -8.33 -8.09 13.52
N ILE A 66 -7.03 -7.91 13.73
CA ILE A 66 -6.00 -8.08 12.71
C ILE A 66 -4.94 -9.04 13.24
N ALA A 67 -4.67 -10.12 12.53
CA ALA A 67 -3.62 -11.07 12.88
C ALA A 67 -2.29 -10.70 12.23
N GLU A 68 -1.23 -10.63 13.02
CA GLU A 68 0.13 -10.68 12.51
C GLU A 68 0.60 -12.13 12.46
N ASP A 69 0.54 -12.73 11.28
CA ASP A 69 0.92 -14.13 11.08
C ASP A 69 1.80 -14.29 9.84
N MET A 70 3.04 -14.77 10.05
CA MET A 70 3.99 -15.07 8.97
C MET A 70 3.87 -16.51 8.46
N SER A 71 3.25 -17.43 9.22
CA SER A 71 3.12 -18.81 8.79
C SER A 71 2.21 -19.00 7.60
N GLY A 72 1.27 -18.09 7.42
CA GLY A 72 0.23 -18.19 6.41
C GLY A 72 -0.81 -19.26 6.74
N MET A 73 -1.12 -19.52 8.02
CA MET A 73 -2.13 -20.51 8.43
C MET A 73 -3.46 -20.26 7.71
N PRO A 74 -4.02 -21.27 7.05
CA PRO A 74 -5.32 -21.15 6.40
C PRO A 74 -6.45 -21.04 7.44
N GLY A 75 -7.50 -20.28 7.08
CA GLY A 75 -8.66 -20.09 7.94
C GLY A 75 -8.48 -19.02 9.02
N MET A 76 -7.40 -18.23 8.98
CA MET A 76 -7.16 -17.15 9.92
C MET A 76 -8.33 -16.17 9.99
N CYS A 77 -8.84 -15.76 8.82
CA CYS A 77 -9.93 -14.79 8.69
C CYS A 77 -11.29 -15.44 8.32
N LEU A 78 -11.42 -16.75 8.46
CA LEU A 78 -12.73 -17.39 8.33
C LEU A 78 -13.51 -17.31 9.64
N PRO A 79 -14.85 -17.25 9.58
CA PRO A 79 -15.69 -17.29 10.77
C PRO A 79 -15.44 -18.55 11.61
N ILE A 80 -15.51 -18.42 12.94
CA ILE A 80 -15.30 -19.55 13.88
C ILE A 80 -16.26 -20.70 13.59
N ARG A 81 -17.54 -20.43 13.28
CA ARG A 81 -18.54 -21.43 12.89
C ARG A 81 -18.20 -22.22 11.63
N GLU A 82 -17.27 -21.71 10.80
CA GLU A 82 -16.77 -22.35 9.58
C GLU A 82 -15.41 -23.02 9.80
N GLY A 83 -14.98 -23.11 11.06
CA GLY A 83 -13.71 -23.70 11.44
C GLY A 83 -12.51 -22.75 11.40
N GLY A 84 -12.74 -21.45 11.23
CA GLY A 84 -11.72 -20.42 11.23
C GLY A 84 -11.31 -19.95 12.62
N ILE A 85 -10.34 -19.01 12.67
CA ILE A 85 -9.89 -18.38 13.90
C ILE A 85 -10.69 -17.11 14.22
N GLY A 86 -11.35 -16.51 13.20
CA GLY A 86 -12.30 -15.44 13.41
C GLY A 86 -11.73 -14.02 13.33
N PHE A 87 -10.48 -13.84 12.87
CA PHE A 87 -9.96 -12.51 12.60
C PHE A 87 -10.67 -11.86 11.39
N ASP A 88 -10.82 -10.55 11.42
CA ASP A 88 -11.34 -9.81 10.26
C ASP A 88 -10.30 -9.69 9.15
N TYR A 89 -9.04 -9.48 9.52
CA TYR A 89 -7.93 -9.28 8.61
C TYR A 89 -6.66 -9.99 9.09
N ARG A 90 -5.77 -10.23 8.15
CA ARG A 90 -4.37 -10.55 8.42
C ARG A 90 -3.46 -9.51 7.78
N LEU A 91 -2.26 -9.31 8.34
CA LEU A 91 -1.26 -8.45 7.72
C LEU A 91 -0.68 -9.12 6.47
N GLY A 92 -0.50 -8.32 5.42
CA GLY A 92 0.19 -8.73 4.19
C GLY A 92 1.72 -8.70 4.35
N MET A 93 2.26 -9.56 5.22
CA MET A 93 3.65 -9.55 5.72
C MET A 93 4.72 -9.59 4.61
N GLY A 94 4.43 -10.18 3.45
CA GLY A 94 5.36 -10.23 2.33
C GLY A 94 5.56 -8.91 1.59
N LEU A 95 4.62 -7.98 1.70
CA LEU A 95 4.64 -6.74 0.92
C LEU A 95 5.78 -5.78 1.32
N PRO A 96 5.99 -5.46 2.61
CA PRO A 96 7.10 -4.60 3.01
C PRO A 96 8.46 -5.21 2.66
N ASP A 97 8.63 -6.51 2.81
CA ASP A 97 9.83 -7.23 2.41
C ASP A 97 10.10 -7.12 0.91
N PHE A 98 9.06 -7.26 0.10
CA PHE A 98 9.14 -7.07 -1.34
C PHE A 98 9.59 -5.64 -1.69
N TRP A 99 8.99 -4.63 -1.07
CA TRP A 99 9.34 -3.23 -1.35
C TRP A 99 10.76 -2.89 -0.91
N ILE A 100 11.15 -3.25 0.31
CA ILE A 100 12.52 -2.99 0.80
C ILE A 100 13.55 -3.67 -0.09
N LYS A 101 13.36 -4.93 -0.46
CA LYS A 101 14.26 -5.64 -1.39
C LYS A 101 14.31 -4.98 -2.75
N THR A 102 13.18 -4.49 -3.25
CA THR A 102 13.09 -3.83 -4.54
C THR A 102 13.86 -2.50 -4.52
N VAL A 103 13.56 -1.61 -3.58
CA VAL A 103 14.17 -0.27 -3.55
C VAL A 103 15.66 -0.29 -3.13
N SER A 104 16.08 -1.26 -2.30
CA SER A 104 17.45 -1.31 -1.79
C SER A 104 18.42 -2.09 -2.68
N LYS A 105 17.93 -3.01 -3.51
CA LYS A 105 18.80 -3.96 -4.23
C LYS A 105 18.63 -3.97 -5.74
N VAL A 106 17.55 -3.38 -6.27
CA VAL A 106 17.22 -3.45 -7.68
C VAL A 106 17.14 -2.04 -8.28
N PRO A 107 18.02 -1.67 -9.22
CA PRO A 107 17.89 -0.43 -9.96
C PRO A 107 16.53 -0.31 -10.66
N ASP A 108 16.01 0.90 -10.80
CA ASP A 108 14.63 1.16 -11.29
C ASP A 108 14.37 0.50 -12.66
N GLU A 109 15.35 0.50 -13.54
CA GLU A 109 15.27 -0.07 -14.89
C GLU A 109 15.12 -1.60 -14.91
N TYR A 110 15.39 -2.27 -13.79
CA TYR A 110 15.28 -3.73 -13.67
C TYR A 110 14.07 -4.17 -12.85
N TRP A 111 13.22 -3.24 -12.39
CA TRP A 111 12.01 -3.62 -11.68
C TRP A 111 11.10 -4.50 -12.54
N ASP A 112 10.59 -5.57 -11.98
CA ASP A 112 9.75 -6.54 -12.66
C ASP A 112 8.27 -6.31 -12.35
N MET A 113 7.52 -5.88 -13.37
CA MET A 113 6.08 -5.58 -13.23
C MET A 113 5.25 -6.83 -13.03
N GLY A 114 5.65 -7.96 -13.60
CA GLY A 114 4.98 -9.24 -13.39
C GLY A 114 5.12 -9.74 -11.96
N LYS A 115 6.33 -9.64 -11.41
CA LYS A 115 6.59 -9.95 -10.00
C LYS A 115 5.84 -8.97 -9.09
N MET A 116 5.88 -7.67 -9.39
CA MET A 116 5.13 -6.66 -8.62
C MET A 116 3.63 -6.95 -8.60
N TRP A 117 3.05 -7.28 -9.74
CA TRP A 117 1.65 -7.69 -9.84
C TRP A 117 1.37 -8.93 -8.99
N TYR A 118 2.21 -9.94 -9.10
CA TYR A 118 2.08 -11.19 -8.35
C TYR A 118 2.10 -10.95 -6.84
N GLU A 119 3.11 -10.26 -6.32
CA GLU A 119 3.27 -9.99 -4.88
C GLU A 119 2.08 -9.18 -4.32
N LEU A 120 1.62 -8.17 -5.08
CA LEU A 120 0.50 -7.32 -4.65
C LEU A 120 -0.88 -8.01 -4.75
N THR A 121 -1.03 -9.07 -5.53
CA THR A 121 -2.34 -9.70 -5.75
C THR A 121 -2.46 -11.11 -5.20
N THR A 122 -1.35 -11.75 -4.83
CA THR A 122 -1.38 -13.12 -4.29
C THR A 122 -1.89 -13.10 -2.85
N ARG A 123 -3.06 -13.69 -2.64
CA ARG A 123 -3.73 -13.76 -1.34
C ARG A 123 -4.43 -15.10 -1.17
N ARG A 124 -4.71 -15.46 0.08
CA ARG A 124 -5.55 -16.62 0.35
C ARG A 124 -7.01 -16.31 -0.03
N PRO A 125 -7.66 -17.18 -0.80
CA PRO A 125 -9.07 -17.01 -1.13
C PRO A 125 -9.95 -16.92 0.12
N GLY A 126 -10.88 -15.96 0.13
CA GLY A 126 -11.83 -15.79 1.24
C GLY A 126 -11.28 -15.08 2.47
N GLU A 127 -9.99 -14.75 2.52
CA GLU A 127 -9.38 -14.04 3.63
C GLU A 127 -9.01 -12.61 3.24
N LYS A 128 -9.35 -11.66 4.10
CA LYS A 128 -9.02 -10.23 3.91
C LYS A 128 -7.61 -9.93 4.43
N SER A 129 -6.92 -9.00 3.78
CA SER A 129 -5.58 -8.60 4.17
C SER A 129 -5.42 -7.08 4.27
N ILE A 130 -4.55 -6.66 5.20
CA ILE A 130 -4.08 -5.29 5.31
C ILE A 130 -2.76 -5.16 4.56
N ALA A 131 -2.76 -4.34 3.51
CA ALA A 131 -1.54 -4.02 2.76
C ALA A 131 -0.75 -2.90 3.44
N TYR A 132 0.57 -2.93 3.30
CA TYR A 132 1.44 -1.84 3.75
C TYR A 132 2.78 -1.88 3.03
N CYS A 133 3.41 -0.71 2.93
CA CYS A 133 4.73 -0.59 2.32
C CYS A 133 5.84 -0.87 3.33
N GLU A 134 5.64 -0.40 4.54
CA GLU A 134 6.55 -0.51 5.67
C GLU A 134 5.77 -0.29 6.97
N SER A 135 6.26 -0.84 8.07
CA SER A 135 5.73 -0.67 9.41
C SER A 135 6.84 -0.21 10.37
N HIS A 136 6.55 -0.25 11.67
CA HIS A 136 7.56 -0.03 12.69
C HIS A 136 8.72 -1.05 12.61
N ASP A 137 8.48 -2.28 12.16
CA ASP A 137 9.52 -3.31 12.07
C ASP A 137 10.63 -2.88 11.10
N GLN A 138 10.28 -2.39 9.92
CA GLN A 138 11.24 -1.92 8.93
C GLN A 138 11.82 -0.56 9.33
N ALA A 139 10.97 0.33 9.83
CA ALA A 139 11.35 1.71 10.12
C ALA A 139 12.13 1.90 11.42
N LEU A 140 12.00 0.99 12.39
CA LEU A 140 12.60 1.13 13.74
C LEU A 140 13.60 0.03 14.08
N VAL A 141 13.28 -1.24 13.76
CA VAL A 141 14.00 -2.37 14.33
C VAL A 141 15.16 -2.82 13.45
N GLY A 142 15.01 -2.78 12.17
CA GLY A 142 15.96 -3.44 11.31
C GLY A 142 16.57 -2.60 10.21
N ASP A 143 15.94 -1.49 9.82
CA ASP A 143 16.31 -0.93 8.53
C ASP A 143 15.97 0.56 8.39
N LYS A 144 16.17 1.08 7.19
CA LYS A 144 15.81 2.43 6.78
C LYS A 144 14.37 2.44 6.26
N THR A 145 13.68 3.57 6.39
CA THR A 145 12.40 3.79 5.72
C THR A 145 12.54 3.71 4.19
N ILE A 146 11.46 3.42 3.48
CA ILE A 146 11.46 3.36 2.01
C ILE A 146 11.99 4.66 1.40
N ILE A 147 11.53 5.81 1.90
CA ILE A 147 12.00 7.10 1.38
C ILE A 147 13.50 7.29 1.62
N PHE A 148 14.02 6.83 2.76
CA PHE A 148 15.43 6.92 3.07
C PHE A 148 16.28 5.95 2.22
N TRP A 149 15.76 4.77 1.87
CA TRP A 149 16.38 3.89 0.87
C TRP A 149 16.46 4.53 -0.52
N LEU A 150 15.46 5.34 -0.88
CA LEU A 150 15.39 5.99 -2.19
C LEU A 150 16.27 7.24 -2.29
N ALA A 151 16.42 8.01 -1.21
CA ALA A 151 17.05 9.34 -1.22
C ALA A 151 18.32 9.44 -0.36
N ASP A 152 18.46 8.59 0.66
CA ASP A 152 19.55 8.57 1.62
C ASP A 152 19.81 9.98 2.22
N GLN A 153 21.07 10.32 2.44
CA GLN A 153 21.50 11.59 3.03
C GLN A 153 21.07 12.86 2.27
N GLU A 154 20.69 12.74 1.00
CA GLU A 154 20.17 13.87 0.20
C GLU A 154 18.96 14.54 0.87
N MET A 155 18.18 13.76 1.66
CA MET A 155 17.04 14.28 2.42
C MET A 155 17.43 15.35 3.45
N TYR A 156 18.65 15.38 3.93
CA TYR A 156 19.11 16.39 4.90
C TYR A 156 19.40 17.74 4.26
N TRP A 157 19.60 17.78 2.93
CA TRP A 157 20.09 18.97 2.25
C TRP A 157 19.11 19.51 1.19
N HIS A 158 18.30 18.64 0.59
CA HIS A 158 17.54 18.96 -0.63
C HIS A 158 16.02 18.82 -0.49
N MET A 159 15.49 18.96 0.72
CA MET A 159 14.05 18.90 0.97
C MET A 159 13.35 20.25 0.98
N GLN A 160 14.03 21.34 0.65
CA GLN A 160 13.34 22.61 0.39
C GLN A 160 12.55 22.53 -0.91
N LYS A 161 11.36 23.13 -0.92
CA LYS A 161 10.37 23.01 -2.00
C LYS A 161 10.95 23.30 -3.39
N ASP A 162 11.73 24.37 -3.50
CA ASP A 162 12.27 24.85 -4.77
C ASP A 162 13.70 24.37 -5.05
N ASP A 163 14.26 23.52 -4.20
CA ASP A 163 15.61 22.98 -4.38
C ASP A 163 15.58 21.84 -5.43
N PRO A 164 16.26 22.00 -6.58
CA PRO A 164 16.29 20.99 -7.62
C PRO A 164 17.28 19.87 -7.26
N SER A 165 16.79 18.70 -6.95
CA SER A 165 17.59 17.49 -6.79
C SER A 165 16.93 16.33 -7.51
N LEU A 166 17.61 15.78 -8.51
CA LEU A 166 17.12 14.63 -9.28
C LEU A 166 16.94 13.37 -8.38
N VAL A 167 17.76 13.26 -7.34
CA VAL A 167 17.65 12.15 -6.36
C VAL A 167 16.37 12.29 -5.56
N ILE A 168 16.08 13.47 -5.03
CA ILE A 168 14.87 13.74 -4.25
C ILE A 168 13.62 13.66 -5.14
N GLU A 169 13.64 14.22 -6.34
CA GLU A 169 12.53 14.11 -7.29
C GLU A 169 12.20 12.64 -7.60
N ARG A 170 13.23 11.84 -7.92
CA ARG A 170 13.07 10.40 -8.12
C ARG A 170 12.49 9.73 -6.88
N ALA A 171 13.04 10.02 -5.72
CA ALA A 171 12.62 9.40 -4.46
C ALA A 171 11.15 9.72 -4.13
N MET A 172 10.74 10.97 -4.28
CA MET A 172 9.37 11.40 -4.04
C MET A 172 8.38 10.74 -5.02
N GLU A 173 8.70 10.69 -6.32
CA GLU A 173 7.81 10.05 -7.30
C GLU A 173 7.66 8.55 -7.01
N LEU A 174 8.75 7.84 -6.78
CA LEU A 174 8.68 6.41 -6.46
C LEU A 174 7.97 6.15 -5.13
N HIS A 175 8.21 6.94 -4.09
CA HIS A 175 7.52 6.83 -2.82
C HIS A 175 6.01 6.97 -2.97
N LYS A 176 5.54 8.00 -3.70
CA LYS A 176 4.11 8.19 -4.00
C LYS A 176 3.52 7.02 -4.80
N MET A 177 4.23 6.55 -5.82
CA MET A 177 3.78 5.43 -6.66
C MET A 177 3.70 4.12 -5.89
N ILE A 178 4.70 3.81 -5.05
CA ILE A 178 4.72 2.62 -4.18
C ILE A 178 3.54 2.63 -3.23
N ARG A 179 3.28 3.76 -2.58
CA ARG A 179 2.14 3.90 -1.65
C ARG A 179 0.81 3.75 -2.37
N LEU A 180 0.64 4.42 -3.51
CA LEU A 180 -0.59 4.35 -4.29
C LEU A 180 -0.90 2.94 -4.79
N ILE A 181 0.08 2.23 -5.35
CA ILE A 181 -0.16 0.87 -5.86
C ILE A 181 -0.42 -0.11 -4.72
N THR A 182 0.27 0.04 -3.59
CA THR A 182 0.05 -0.82 -2.41
C THR A 182 -1.35 -0.62 -1.83
N MET A 183 -1.78 0.62 -1.63
CA MET A 183 -3.12 0.94 -1.14
C MET A 183 -4.19 0.45 -2.11
N SER A 184 -4.02 0.68 -3.41
CA SER A 184 -5.07 0.42 -4.39
C SER A 184 -5.14 -1.03 -4.89
N LEU A 185 -4.08 -1.84 -4.67
CA LEU A 185 -3.99 -3.21 -5.18
C LEU A 185 -3.68 -4.26 -4.10
N GLY A 186 -2.89 -3.90 -3.09
CA GLY A 186 -2.24 -4.84 -2.19
C GLY A 186 -3.12 -5.47 -1.10
N GLY A 187 -4.33 -4.94 -0.83
CA GLY A 187 -5.16 -5.46 0.28
C GLY A 187 -6.59 -4.96 0.27
N ASP A 188 -7.29 -5.31 1.33
CA ASP A 188 -8.66 -4.88 1.64
C ASP A 188 -8.67 -3.79 2.72
N GLY A 189 -7.50 -3.46 3.23
CA GLY A 189 -7.20 -2.35 4.11
C GLY A 189 -5.76 -1.89 3.88
N TYR A 190 -5.37 -0.76 4.47
CA TYR A 190 -4.05 -0.17 4.32
C TYR A 190 -3.52 0.31 5.66
N LEU A 191 -2.31 -0.14 6.02
CA LEU A 191 -1.59 0.30 7.19
C LEU A 191 -0.59 1.37 6.81
N ASN A 192 -0.62 2.48 7.52
CA ASN A 192 0.42 3.49 7.51
C ASN A 192 1.10 3.55 8.89
N PHE A 193 2.43 3.49 8.91
CA PHE A 193 3.18 3.79 10.13
C PHE A 193 3.41 5.31 10.18
N MET A 194 3.00 5.92 11.29
CA MET A 194 2.99 7.37 11.47
C MET A 194 4.33 8.03 11.09
N GLY A 195 4.26 9.05 10.24
CA GLY A 195 5.40 9.79 9.71
C GLY A 195 5.90 9.26 8.35
N ASN A 196 5.55 8.04 7.95
CA ASN A 196 5.96 7.52 6.66
C ASN A 196 5.15 8.15 5.51
N GLU A 197 3.93 8.62 5.79
CA GLU A 197 3.07 9.34 4.85
C GLU A 197 3.74 10.58 4.29
N PHE A 198 4.43 11.34 5.12
CA PHE A 198 5.17 12.53 4.68
C PHE A 198 6.67 12.29 4.45
N GLY A 199 7.11 11.02 4.55
CA GLY A 199 8.51 10.67 4.28
C GLY A 199 9.46 11.16 5.37
N HIS A 200 9.10 11.02 6.66
CA HIS A 200 9.98 11.40 7.78
C HIS A 200 11.37 10.77 7.60
N PRO A 201 12.46 11.57 7.60
CA PRO A 201 13.77 11.10 7.16
C PRO A 201 14.46 10.23 8.20
N GLU A 202 14.14 10.44 9.45
CA GLU A 202 14.90 9.88 10.54
C GLU A 202 14.27 8.61 11.09
N TRP A 203 15.12 7.73 11.48
CA TRP A 203 14.89 6.61 12.34
C TRP A 203 14.40 7.11 13.72
N ILE A 204 13.45 6.39 14.31
CA ILE A 204 13.10 6.60 15.71
C ILE A 204 14.03 5.73 16.56
N ASP A 205 14.96 6.38 17.27
CA ASP A 205 15.88 5.71 18.18
C ASP A 205 15.34 5.79 19.61
N PHE A 206 14.86 4.66 20.11
CA PHE A 206 14.34 4.57 21.47
C PHE A 206 15.45 4.80 22.52
N PRO A 207 15.09 5.32 23.72
CA PRO A 207 16.03 5.43 24.83
C PRO A 207 16.66 4.07 25.14
N ARG A 208 17.98 4.02 25.13
CA ARG A 208 18.80 2.85 25.43
C ARG A 208 20.16 3.27 25.95
N GLU A 209 20.90 2.37 26.57
CA GLU A 209 22.20 2.66 27.12
C GLU A 209 23.15 3.27 26.09
N GLY A 210 23.17 2.73 24.86
CA GLY A 210 24.04 3.18 23.77
C GLY A 210 23.80 4.61 23.29
N ASN A 211 22.66 5.23 23.60
CA ASN A 211 22.36 6.64 23.29
C ASN A 211 22.18 7.50 24.56
N GLY A 212 22.64 7.01 25.72
CA GLY A 212 22.50 7.70 27.00
C GLY A 212 21.07 7.82 27.50
N ASN A 213 20.21 6.88 27.13
CA ASN A 213 18.76 6.89 27.41
C ASN A 213 18.04 8.16 26.91
N SER A 214 18.49 8.69 25.77
CA SER A 214 17.98 9.93 25.19
C SER A 214 16.62 9.71 24.52
N PHE A 215 15.68 10.64 24.72
CA PHE A 215 14.39 10.73 24.01
C PHE A 215 14.46 11.61 22.76
N HIS A 216 15.62 12.16 22.43
CA HIS A 216 15.75 13.16 21.38
C HIS A 216 15.25 12.68 20.02
N TYR A 217 15.57 11.43 19.64
CA TYR A 217 15.19 10.83 18.36
C TYR A 217 14.01 9.83 18.46
N CYS A 218 13.33 9.74 19.60
CA CYS A 218 12.19 8.84 19.74
C CYS A 218 10.83 9.51 19.43
N ARG A 219 10.82 10.41 18.46
CA ARG A 219 9.61 11.15 18.06
C ARG A 219 9.60 11.46 16.59
N ARG A 220 8.41 11.64 16.04
CA ARG A 220 8.23 12.22 14.70
C ARG A 220 8.28 13.74 14.76
N GLN A 221 8.89 14.34 13.75
CA GLN A 221 8.99 15.79 13.60
C GLN A 221 7.86 16.28 12.69
N TRP A 222 6.65 16.40 13.25
CA TRP A 222 5.46 16.83 12.51
C TRP A 222 5.62 18.20 11.87
N SER A 223 6.43 19.08 12.45
CA SER A 223 6.75 20.39 11.88
C SER A 223 7.37 20.33 10.48
N LEU A 224 7.93 19.20 10.05
CA LEU A 224 8.40 19.01 8.68
C LEU A 224 7.23 18.94 7.69
N ALA A 225 6.18 18.23 8.07
CA ALA A 225 4.96 18.13 7.26
C ALA A 225 4.15 19.43 7.28
N ASP A 226 4.10 20.11 8.44
CA ASP A 226 3.37 21.38 8.60
C ASP A 226 4.02 22.54 7.82
N ASN A 227 5.29 22.46 7.46
CA ASN A 227 6.00 23.53 6.78
C ASN A 227 5.78 23.47 5.25
N PRO A 228 5.03 24.45 4.66
CA PRO A 228 4.73 24.47 3.24
C PRO A 228 5.93 24.73 2.32
N ASP A 229 7.08 25.16 2.89
CA ASP A 229 8.31 25.39 2.16
C ASP A 229 9.18 24.12 2.04
N LEU A 230 8.70 22.99 2.60
CA LEU A 230 9.39 21.71 2.54
C LEU A 230 8.63 20.69 1.69
N LYS A 231 9.38 19.81 1.04
CA LYS A 231 8.83 18.71 0.22
C LYS A 231 8.08 17.66 1.05
N TYR A 232 8.32 17.57 2.36
CA TYR A 232 7.54 16.74 3.28
C TYR A 232 6.06 17.11 3.26
N HIS A 233 5.73 18.40 3.22
CA HIS A 233 4.36 18.89 3.07
C HIS A 233 3.69 18.41 1.77
N GLN A 234 4.45 18.35 0.69
CA GLN A 234 3.95 17.87 -0.60
C GLN A 234 3.66 16.36 -0.57
N LEU A 235 4.48 15.57 0.13
CA LEU A 235 4.24 14.13 0.34
C LEU A 235 3.00 13.88 1.20
N GLU A 236 2.82 14.64 2.29
CA GLU A 236 1.62 14.58 3.12
C GLU A 236 0.36 14.97 2.34
N THR A 237 0.46 16.03 1.53
CA THR A 237 -0.66 16.46 0.64
C THR A 237 -1.05 15.34 -0.32
N PHE A 238 -0.08 14.60 -0.84
CA PHE A 238 -0.35 13.42 -1.69
C PHE A 238 -1.04 12.31 -0.90
N ASP A 239 -0.55 11.97 0.29
CA ASP A 239 -1.14 10.92 1.12
C ASP A 239 -2.59 11.24 1.49
N ASN A 240 -2.86 12.47 1.91
CA ASN A 240 -4.21 12.95 2.19
C ASN A 240 -5.14 12.81 0.96
N ALA A 241 -4.64 13.11 -0.23
CA ALA A 241 -5.41 12.93 -1.47
C ALA A 241 -5.64 11.45 -1.80
N MET A 242 -4.65 10.59 -1.56
CA MET A 242 -4.75 9.15 -1.73
C MET A 242 -5.76 8.52 -0.76
N MET A 243 -5.73 8.92 0.50
CA MET A 243 -6.71 8.44 1.50
C MET A 243 -8.12 8.96 1.18
N ALA A 244 -8.26 10.23 0.79
CA ALA A 244 -9.55 10.78 0.35
C ALA A 244 -10.10 10.09 -0.91
N LEU A 245 -9.24 9.58 -1.79
CA LEU A 245 -9.66 8.74 -2.91
C LEU A 245 -10.34 7.46 -2.41
N ASN A 246 -9.75 6.79 -1.41
CA ASN A 246 -10.36 5.59 -0.82
C ASN A 246 -11.65 5.92 -0.08
N ASP A 247 -11.69 6.96 0.74
CA ASP A 247 -12.88 7.34 1.52
C ASP A 247 -14.08 7.61 0.63
N LYS A 248 -13.89 8.35 -0.45
CA LYS A 248 -14.93 8.69 -1.43
C LYS A 248 -15.27 7.54 -2.36
N GLY A 249 -14.30 6.71 -2.69
CA GLY A 249 -14.39 5.66 -3.71
C GLY A 249 -14.64 4.28 -3.15
N LYS A 250 -14.34 4.09 -1.87
CA LYS A 250 -14.33 2.78 -1.23
C LYS A 250 -13.55 1.76 -2.07
N VAL A 251 -12.34 2.17 -2.48
CA VAL A 251 -11.50 1.40 -3.42
C VAL A 251 -11.12 0.05 -2.80
N MET A 252 -10.70 0.06 -1.54
CA MET A 252 -10.30 -1.15 -0.82
C MET A 252 -11.46 -2.12 -0.53
N ASP A 253 -12.71 -1.60 -0.47
CA ASP A 253 -13.91 -2.43 -0.32
C ASP A 253 -14.32 -3.16 -1.61
N LYS A 254 -13.69 -2.84 -2.73
CA LYS A 254 -14.00 -3.50 -4.01
C LYS A 254 -13.19 -4.76 -4.17
N GLU A 255 -13.74 -5.69 -4.94
CA GLU A 255 -13.01 -6.86 -5.40
C GLU A 255 -11.62 -6.47 -5.94
N GLY A 256 -10.67 -7.38 -5.84
CA GLY A 256 -9.28 -7.14 -6.22
C GLY A 256 -9.09 -6.56 -7.62
N GLY A 257 -7.92 -6.02 -7.88
CA GLY A 257 -7.62 -5.38 -9.15
C GLY A 257 -7.75 -6.33 -10.36
N LYS A 258 -8.35 -5.83 -11.44
CA LYS A 258 -8.40 -6.54 -12.72
C LYS A 258 -7.33 -5.98 -13.64
N LEU A 259 -6.33 -6.79 -13.97
CA LEU A 259 -5.25 -6.43 -14.89
C LEU A 259 -5.80 -6.11 -16.29
N LEU A 260 -5.34 -5.01 -16.87
CA LEU A 260 -5.66 -4.58 -18.22
C LEU A 260 -4.44 -4.60 -19.13
N TYR A 261 -3.30 -4.14 -18.60
CA TYR A 261 -2.07 -4.00 -19.34
C TYR A 261 -0.87 -4.20 -18.42
N LEU A 262 0.13 -4.91 -18.90
CA LEU A 262 1.41 -5.08 -18.22
C LEU A 262 2.51 -5.25 -19.28
N HIS A 263 3.58 -4.45 -19.18
CA HIS A 263 4.72 -4.57 -20.05
C HIS A 263 6.01 -4.42 -19.25
N ASN A 264 6.76 -5.50 -19.17
CA ASN A 264 7.92 -5.56 -18.27
C ASN A 264 9.07 -4.65 -18.71
N ASP A 265 9.39 -4.60 -20.01
CA ASP A 265 10.49 -3.77 -20.52
C ASP A 265 10.17 -2.26 -20.43
N ASN A 266 8.93 -1.88 -20.66
CA ASN A 266 8.46 -0.50 -20.53
C ASN A 266 8.15 -0.10 -19.08
N LYS A 267 8.20 -1.02 -18.10
CA LYS A 267 7.90 -0.79 -16.70
C LYS A 267 6.49 -0.21 -16.47
N THR A 268 5.53 -0.67 -17.25
CA THR A 268 4.17 -0.13 -17.25
C THR A 268 3.14 -1.17 -16.80
N LEU A 269 2.15 -0.68 -16.08
CA LEU A 269 1.08 -1.47 -15.51
C LEU A 269 -0.22 -0.68 -15.50
N ALA A 270 -1.35 -1.28 -15.91
CA ALA A 270 -2.66 -0.69 -15.76
C ALA A 270 -3.70 -1.73 -15.33
N TYR A 271 -4.58 -1.34 -14.42
CA TYR A 271 -5.64 -2.18 -13.90
C TYR A 271 -6.86 -1.35 -13.49
N THR A 272 -7.99 -2.00 -13.37
CA THR A 272 -9.18 -1.42 -12.74
C THR A 272 -9.43 -2.07 -11.38
N ARG A 273 -9.92 -1.26 -10.43
CA ARG A 273 -10.52 -1.74 -9.18
C ARG A 273 -11.83 -0.97 -8.93
N GLY A 274 -12.95 -1.67 -8.98
CA GLY A 274 -14.26 -1.03 -9.02
C GLY A 274 -14.41 -0.09 -10.22
N ASP A 275 -14.85 1.15 -9.98
CA ASP A 275 -15.01 2.18 -11.02
C ASP A 275 -13.71 2.96 -11.32
N TYR A 276 -12.59 2.58 -10.72
CA TYR A 276 -11.33 3.30 -10.87
C TYR A 276 -10.37 2.57 -11.81
N LEU A 277 -9.69 3.35 -12.64
CA LEU A 277 -8.61 2.93 -13.51
C LEU A 277 -7.30 3.51 -12.95
N PHE A 278 -6.35 2.65 -12.67
CA PHE A 278 -5.02 2.97 -12.19
C PHE A 278 -4.02 2.67 -13.29
N ILE A 279 -3.13 3.61 -13.58
CA ILE A 279 -2.12 3.51 -14.62
C ILE A 279 -0.78 3.92 -14.06
N PHE A 280 0.24 3.08 -14.24
CA PHE A 280 1.59 3.31 -13.73
C PHE A 280 2.62 3.20 -14.86
N ASN A 281 3.56 4.14 -14.87
CA ASN A 281 4.78 4.05 -15.65
C ASN A 281 5.98 4.22 -14.72
N PHE A 282 6.58 3.12 -14.29
CA PHE A 282 7.78 3.10 -13.44
C PHE A 282 9.07 3.32 -14.22
N HIS A 283 9.03 3.43 -15.55
CA HIS A 283 10.22 3.57 -16.36
C HIS A 283 10.99 4.85 -16.00
N PRO A 284 12.32 4.77 -15.75
CA PRO A 284 13.09 5.90 -15.26
C PRO A 284 13.21 7.07 -16.24
N THR A 285 13.16 6.81 -17.55
CA THR A 285 13.50 7.82 -18.57
C THR A 285 12.54 7.90 -19.75
N LYS A 286 11.61 6.94 -19.92
CA LYS A 286 10.75 6.88 -21.11
C LYS A 286 9.30 7.13 -20.77
N ASP A 287 8.69 8.00 -21.55
CA ASP A 287 7.24 8.10 -21.65
C ASP A 287 6.73 6.91 -22.47
N ASN A 288 5.68 6.27 -22.02
CA ASN A 288 5.20 5.05 -22.64
C ASN A 288 3.72 5.11 -23.00
N TRP A 289 3.40 4.61 -24.19
CA TRP A 289 2.01 4.36 -24.57
C TRP A 289 1.50 3.10 -23.87
N ILE A 290 0.34 3.23 -23.25
CA ILE A 290 -0.38 2.13 -22.60
C ILE A 290 -1.65 1.88 -23.37
N ASP A 291 -1.78 0.68 -23.92
CA ASP A 291 -2.95 0.24 -24.66
C ASP A 291 -4.10 -0.12 -23.71
N LEU A 292 -5.26 0.45 -23.93
CA LEU A 292 -6.46 0.28 -23.12
C LEU A 292 -7.69 -0.10 -23.97
N HIS A 293 -7.49 -0.76 -25.12
CA HIS A 293 -8.56 -1.14 -26.02
C HIS A 293 -9.68 -1.95 -25.34
N SER A 294 -9.34 -2.70 -24.27
CA SER A 294 -10.32 -3.45 -23.46
C SER A 294 -11.34 -2.57 -22.75
N LEU A 295 -11.09 -1.26 -22.66
CA LEU A 295 -11.99 -0.26 -22.08
C LEU A 295 -12.79 0.51 -23.14
N ARG A 296 -12.81 0.03 -24.38
CA ARG A 296 -13.53 0.66 -25.49
C ARG A 296 -14.96 1.02 -25.13
N GLY A 297 -15.40 2.22 -25.51
CA GLY A 297 -16.75 2.73 -25.22
C GLY A 297 -16.96 3.23 -23.80
N GLN A 298 -15.98 3.13 -22.93
CA GLN A 298 -16.05 3.65 -21.57
C GLN A 298 -15.45 5.05 -21.48
N LYS A 299 -16.08 5.92 -20.67
CA LYS A 299 -15.60 7.28 -20.41
C LYS A 299 -15.00 7.37 -19.02
N PHE A 300 -13.89 8.07 -18.90
CA PHE A 300 -13.19 8.28 -17.66
C PHE A 300 -12.95 9.76 -17.40
N ARG A 301 -12.96 10.17 -16.13
CA ARG A 301 -12.54 11.51 -15.70
C ARG A 301 -11.31 11.43 -14.83
N ARG A 302 -10.49 12.44 -14.86
CA ARG A 302 -9.30 12.57 -14.00
C ARG A 302 -9.71 12.57 -12.52
N VAL A 303 -8.86 12.01 -11.68
CA VAL A 303 -9.00 12.02 -10.22
C VAL A 303 -7.75 12.55 -9.57
N MET A 304 -6.60 11.92 -9.80
CA MET A 304 -5.31 12.35 -9.29
C MET A 304 -4.15 11.76 -10.10
N GLY A 305 -2.99 12.40 -10.03
CA GLY A 305 -1.73 11.88 -10.55
C GLY A 305 -0.58 12.18 -9.61
N THR A 306 0.39 11.26 -9.50
CA THR A 306 1.52 11.41 -8.57
C THR A 306 2.40 12.61 -8.88
N ALA A 307 2.49 12.99 -10.15
CA ALA A 307 3.34 14.07 -10.61
C ALA A 307 2.64 15.45 -10.70
N GLU A 308 1.49 15.62 -10.05
CA GLU A 308 0.86 16.94 -9.95
C GLU A 308 1.73 17.93 -9.17
N GLN A 309 1.73 19.20 -9.58
CA GLN A 309 2.54 20.24 -8.93
C GLN A 309 2.26 20.39 -7.43
N ARG A 310 0.99 20.20 -7.00
CA ARG A 310 0.64 20.24 -5.57
C ARG A 310 1.29 19.12 -4.74
N PHE A 311 1.77 18.07 -5.38
CA PHE A 311 2.47 16.94 -4.77
C PHE A 311 3.99 16.99 -5.03
N GLY A 312 4.51 18.15 -5.42
CA GLY A 312 5.92 18.32 -5.77
C GLY A 312 6.31 17.71 -7.11
N GLY A 313 5.35 17.39 -7.96
CA GLY A 313 5.58 16.91 -9.30
C GLY A 313 5.71 18.04 -10.32
N TRP A 314 5.92 17.66 -11.58
CA TRP A 314 6.26 18.57 -12.68
C TRP A 314 5.17 18.73 -13.74
N ILE A 315 4.02 18.05 -13.56
CA ILE A 315 2.93 18.08 -14.52
C ILE A 315 1.89 19.12 -14.10
N GLY A 316 1.74 20.17 -14.92
CA GLY A 316 0.63 21.11 -14.82
C GLY A 316 -0.69 20.51 -15.30
N GLU A 317 -1.81 21.11 -14.91
CA GLU A 317 -3.15 20.61 -15.28
C GLU A 317 -3.36 20.53 -16.80
N GLU A 318 -2.77 21.44 -17.55
CA GLU A 318 -2.82 21.50 -19.01
C GLU A 318 -2.12 20.33 -19.70
N ASN A 319 -1.11 19.75 -19.04
CA ASN A 319 -0.29 18.64 -19.56
C ASN A 319 -0.70 17.29 -19.04
N TRP A 320 -1.82 17.21 -18.31
CA TRP A 320 -2.29 15.95 -17.76
C TRP A 320 -2.65 14.96 -18.87
N PRO A 321 -2.09 13.73 -18.86
CA PRO A 321 -2.46 12.70 -19.82
C PRO A 321 -3.95 12.44 -19.79
N VAL A 322 -4.60 12.64 -20.92
CA VAL A 322 -6.01 12.29 -21.08
C VAL A 322 -6.04 10.97 -21.80
N PRO A 323 -6.68 9.92 -21.23
CA PRO A 323 -6.98 8.72 -22.00
C PRO A 323 -7.73 9.18 -23.24
N ALA A 324 -7.28 8.76 -24.43
CA ALA A 324 -8.03 9.01 -25.65
C ALA A 324 -9.48 8.59 -25.38
N THR A 325 -10.40 9.54 -25.48
CA THR A 325 -11.81 9.29 -25.19
C THR A 325 -12.28 8.20 -26.11
N PHE A 326 -12.54 7.06 -25.58
CA PHE A 326 -13.12 5.93 -26.27
C PHE A 326 -14.59 6.27 -26.58
N PRO A 327 -15.06 6.32 -27.71
CA PRO A 327 -14.66 6.23 -29.08
C PRO A 327 -15.26 7.36 -29.91
N GLU A 328 -14.53 8.07 -30.68
CA GLU A 328 -15.09 8.80 -31.82
C GLU A 328 -14.07 8.72 -32.95
N GLY A 329 -14.24 7.78 -33.90
CA GLY A 329 -13.44 7.68 -35.12
C GLY A 329 -12.80 6.32 -35.37
N GLU A 330 -12.82 5.90 -36.60
CA GLU A 330 -12.48 4.53 -37.05
C GLU A 330 -11.00 4.12 -36.95
N ASN A 331 -10.10 4.97 -36.42
CA ASN A 331 -8.65 4.69 -36.38
C ASN A 331 -7.94 5.19 -35.13
N LEU A 332 -8.60 5.43 -34.02
CA LEU A 332 -7.95 5.90 -32.80
C LEU A 332 -7.27 4.74 -32.08
N LYS A 333 -5.98 4.88 -31.83
CA LYS A 333 -5.25 4.05 -30.87
C LYS A 333 -5.86 4.29 -29.49
N GLU A 334 -6.52 3.27 -28.95
CA GLU A 334 -7.22 3.31 -27.68
C GLU A 334 -6.22 3.13 -26.55
N GLY A 335 -5.77 4.23 -25.97
CA GLY A 335 -4.76 4.19 -24.92
C GLY A 335 -4.39 5.57 -24.41
N VAL A 336 -3.32 5.64 -23.67
CA VAL A 336 -2.81 6.87 -23.07
C VAL A 336 -1.28 6.89 -23.09
N ASN A 337 -0.70 8.04 -23.41
CA ASN A 337 0.73 8.25 -23.23
C ASN A 337 0.98 8.73 -21.80
N VAL A 338 1.73 7.94 -21.03
CA VAL A 338 2.01 8.20 -19.62
C VAL A 338 3.48 8.58 -19.46
N PRO A 339 3.76 9.77 -18.91
CA PRO A 339 5.11 10.18 -18.63
C PRO A 339 5.86 9.22 -17.72
N ARG A 340 7.18 9.24 -17.80
CA ARG A 340 8.06 8.44 -16.92
C ARG A 340 7.84 8.75 -15.45
N ARG A 341 8.02 7.72 -14.60
CA ARG A 341 7.89 7.83 -13.14
C ARG A 341 6.63 8.55 -12.69
N CYS A 342 5.50 8.20 -13.30
CA CYS A 342 4.19 8.76 -12.95
C CYS A 342 3.14 7.68 -12.81
N ALA A 343 2.16 7.97 -11.99
CA ALA A 343 0.92 7.21 -11.93
C ALA A 343 -0.30 8.14 -11.99
N PHE A 344 -1.35 7.66 -12.63
CA PHE A 344 -2.60 8.40 -12.79
C PHE A 344 -3.79 7.56 -12.40
N VAL A 345 -4.75 8.21 -11.77
CA VAL A 345 -6.03 7.61 -11.38
C VAL A 345 -7.16 8.31 -12.10
N TYR A 346 -8.00 7.51 -12.71
CA TYR A 346 -9.22 7.97 -13.39
C TYR A 346 -10.43 7.25 -12.80
N LYS A 347 -11.58 7.90 -12.85
CA LYS A 347 -12.85 7.31 -12.43
C LYS A 347 -13.76 7.17 -13.63
N LYS A 348 -14.37 5.99 -13.78
CA LYS A 348 -15.38 5.71 -14.80
C LYS A 348 -16.59 6.63 -14.64
N VAL A 349 -17.00 7.25 -15.73
CA VAL A 349 -18.20 8.06 -15.80
C VAL A 349 -19.37 7.17 -16.20
N ARG A 350 -20.36 7.02 -15.33
CA ARG A 350 -21.59 6.29 -15.64
C ARG A 350 -22.45 7.14 -16.53
N SER A 351 -22.84 6.66 -17.71
CA SER A 351 -23.88 7.28 -18.51
C SER A 351 -25.19 7.28 -17.71
N ARG A 352 -25.84 8.43 -17.57
CA ARG A 352 -27.21 8.43 -17.07
C ARG A 352 -28.06 7.65 -18.08
N LYS A 353 -28.75 6.59 -17.65
CA LYS A 353 -29.81 6.01 -18.47
C LYS A 353 -30.81 7.12 -18.76
N PRO A 354 -31.28 7.28 -20.03
CA PRO A 354 -32.39 8.17 -20.28
C PRO A 354 -33.54 7.76 -19.34
N LYS A 355 -34.16 8.74 -18.70
CA LYS A 355 -35.45 8.48 -18.03
C LYS A 355 -36.40 8.05 -19.15
N GLU A 356 -36.86 6.83 -19.10
CA GLU A 356 -38.01 6.42 -19.87
C GLU A 356 -39.20 7.29 -19.40
N ASN A 357 -39.70 8.11 -20.31
CA ASN A 357 -40.88 8.95 -20.09
C ASN A 357 -42.13 8.07 -20.19
#